data_f55b8d1039acab4537bc4c0ec4c37849
#
_entry.id   f55b8d1039acab4537bc4c0ec4c37849
#
_cell.length_a   1.000
_cell.length_b   1.000
_cell.length_c   1.000
_cell.angle_alpha   90.00
_cell.angle_beta   90.00
_cell.angle_gamma   90.00
#
_symmetry.space_group_name_H-M   'P 1'
#
loop_
_entity.id
_entity.type
_entity.pdbx_description
1 polymer ?
#
loop_
_entity_poly.entity_id
_entity_poly.type
_entity_poly.pdbx_seq_one_letter_code
_entity_poly.pdbx_strand_id
1 'polypeptide(L)'
;DLNSYRRKVGYVPQEPQLFNTTVRDNMLWSAPGASENEIWQACRLANAEDFVMELPDRLETNLGDRGVLLSGGQRQRLALARAIIRKPEILILDEATSSLDTESERLIQQSIDRLSNKMTIVIIAHRLSTIRNSDYVYVMGKGMVIEDGTYNELMQKQDSHLNQMVGEQAL
;
A
#
# COMPACT_ATOMS: atom_id res chain seq x y z
N ASP A 1 -1.11 -2.59 25.55
CA ASP A 1 0.13 -3.30 25.24
C ASP A 1 0.58 -2.97 23.80
N LEU A 2 1.82 -2.49 23.65
CA LEU A 2 2.38 -2.06 22.38
C LEU A 2 2.44 -3.19 21.33
N ASN A 3 2.67 -4.43 21.76
CA ASN A 3 2.68 -5.58 20.87
C ASN A 3 1.28 -5.93 20.34
N SER A 4 0.25 -5.77 21.16
CA SER A 4 -1.13 -5.94 20.75
C SER A 4 -1.51 -4.90 19.69
N TYR A 5 -1.14 -3.63 19.89
CA TYR A 5 -1.35 -2.57 18.92
C TYR A 5 -0.63 -2.85 17.59
N ARG A 6 0.67 -3.17 17.64
CA ARG A 6 1.47 -3.46 16.43
C ARG A 6 0.92 -4.62 15.60
N ARG A 7 0.25 -5.59 16.22
CA ARG A 7 -0.38 -6.70 15.49
C ARG A 7 -1.59 -6.25 14.66
N LYS A 8 -2.25 -5.17 15.08
CA LYS A 8 -3.43 -4.61 14.40
C LYS A 8 -3.09 -3.66 13.27
N VAL A 9 -1.82 -3.26 13.12
CA VAL A 9 -1.37 -2.30 12.12
C VAL A 9 -0.51 -3.00 11.08
N GLY A 10 -0.91 -2.89 9.81
CA GLY A 10 -0.08 -3.18 8.64
C GLY A 10 0.60 -1.89 8.17
N TYR A 11 1.85 -1.97 7.72
CA TYR A 11 2.59 -0.82 7.22
C TYR A 11 3.33 -1.18 5.93
N VAL A 12 3.16 -0.34 4.92
CA VAL A 12 3.86 -0.44 3.64
C VAL A 12 4.63 0.86 3.44
N PRO A 13 5.98 0.84 3.53
CA PRO A 13 6.81 2.03 3.32
C PRO A 13 6.89 2.41 1.83
N GLN A 14 7.34 3.62 1.57
CA GLN A 14 7.59 4.14 0.23
C GLN A 14 8.54 3.23 -0.57
N GLU A 15 9.63 2.79 0.06
CA GLU A 15 10.59 1.84 -0.51
C GLU A 15 10.55 0.52 0.27
N PRO A 16 9.72 -0.44 -0.14
CA PRO A 16 9.59 -1.69 0.59
C PRO A 16 10.85 -2.55 0.46
N GLN A 17 11.35 -2.99 1.59
CA GLN A 17 12.45 -3.94 1.65
C GLN A 17 11.91 -5.37 1.68
N LEU A 18 12.36 -6.18 0.73
CA LEU A 18 12.15 -7.63 0.72
C LEU A 18 13.43 -8.31 1.15
N PHE A 19 13.29 -9.42 1.86
CA PHE A 19 14.42 -10.21 2.31
C PHE A 19 14.98 -11.07 1.17
N ASN A 20 16.28 -11.32 1.19
CA ASN A 20 16.95 -12.24 0.26
C ASN A 20 16.61 -13.70 0.61
N THR A 21 15.40 -14.08 0.32
CA THR A 21 14.81 -15.38 0.58
C THR A 21 13.64 -15.60 -0.38
N THR A 22 12.89 -16.67 -0.23
CA THR A 22 11.77 -16.99 -1.10
C THR A 22 10.59 -16.01 -0.93
N VAL A 23 9.66 -15.99 -1.91
CA VAL A 23 8.39 -15.29 -1.76
C VAL A 23 7.66 -15.79 -0.51
N ARG A 24 7.59 -17.11 -0.33
CA ARG A 24 6.97 -17.76 0.84
C ARG A 24 7.54 -17.23 2.15
N ASP A 25 8.86 -17.25 2.31
CA ASP A 25 9.52 -16.83 3.54
C ASP A 25 9.29 -15.34 3.82
N ASN A 26 9.30 -14.50 2.77
CA ASN A 26 8.95 -13.09 2.89
C ASN A 26 7.54 -12.89 3.46
N MET A 27 6.58 -13.72 3.10
CA MET A 27 5.21 -13.68 3.61
C MET A 27 5.15 -14.22 5.04
N LEU A 28 5.80 -15.35 5.31
CA LEU A 28 5.83 -16.00 6.63
C LEU A 28 6.58 -15.17 7.67
N TRP A 29 7.49 -14.28 7.28
CA TRP A 29 8.12 -13.32 8.19
C TRP A 29 7.09 -12.48 8.96
N SER A 30 6.03 -12.05 8.29
CA SER A 30 4.94 -11.31 8.92
C SER A 30 3.91 -12.21 9.62
N ALA A 31 3.69 -13.41 9.11
CA ALA A 31 2.67 -14.36 9.59
C ALA A 31 3.26 -15.79 9.65
N PRO A 32 4.07 -16.12 10.68
CA PRO A 32 4.83 -17.39 10.72
C PRO A 32 3.98 -18.67 10.67
N GLY A 33 2.70 -18.59 10.99
CA GLY A 33 1.76 -19.73 10.96
C GLY A 33 0.80 -19.73 9.77
N ALA A 34 0.99 -18.82 8.79
CA ALA A 34 0.06 -18.72 7.67
C ALA A 34 0.16 -19.98 6.76
N SER A 35 -1.00 -20.49 6.40
CA SER A 35 -1.11 -21.58 5.41
C SER A 35 -0.81 -21.04 4.00
N GLU A 36 -0.46 -21.94 3.08
CA GLU A 36 -0.25 -21.58 1.68
C GLU A 36 -1.48 -20.90 1.07
N ASN A 37 -2.67 -21.33 1.42
CA ASN A 37 -3.92 -20.72 0.95
C ASN A 37 -4.04 -19.25 1.44
N GLU A 38 -3.64 -18.94 2.67
CA GLU A 38 -3.62 -17.58 3.19
C GLU A 38 -2.57 -16.70 2.49
N ILE A 39 -1.42 -17.26 2.14
CA ILE A 39 -0.40 -16.59 1.34
C ILE A 39 -0.97 -16.20 -0.03
N TRP A 40 -1.57 -17.15 -0.75
CA TRP A 40 -2.19 -16.89 -2.05
C TRP A 40 -3.35 -15.91 -1.95
N GLN A 41 -4.17 -16.00 -0.91
CA GLN A 41 -5.25 -15.03 -0.69
C GLN A 41 -4.72 -13.60 -0.49
N ALA A 42 -3.63 -13.44 0.27
CA ALA A 42 -2.99 -12.13 0.45
C ALA A 42 -2.39 -11.62 -0.88
N CYS A 43 -1.73 -12.48 -1.65
CA CYS A 43 -1.21 -12.14 -2.98
C CYS A 43 -2.34 -11.70 -3.93
N ARG A 44 -3.48 -12.40 -3.92
CA ARG A 44 -4.66 -12.04 -4.74
C ARG A 44 -5.23 -10.69 -4.37
N LEU A 45 -5.39 -10.42 -3.08
CA LEU A 45 -5.90 -9.14 -2.59
C LEU A 45 -4.96 -7.97 -2.94
N ALA A 46 -3.66 -8.21 -3.00
CA ALA A 46 -2.65 -7.22 -3.36
C ALA A 46 -2.33 -7.16 -4.87
N ASN A 47 -3.10 -7.85 -5.73
CA ASN A 47 -2.80 -8.00 -7.16
C ASN A 47 -1.36 -8.50 -7.43
N ALA A 48 -0.86 -9.40 -6.59
CA ALA A 48 0.46 -10.01 -6.69
C ALA A 48 0.43 -11.46 -7.22
N GLU A 49 -0.74 -12.11 -7.23
CA GLU A 49 -0.89 -13.54 -7.58
C GLU A 49 -0.35 -13.84 -8.98
N ASP A 50 -0.74 -13.06 -9.99
CA ASP A 50 -0.41 -13.32 -11.39
C ASP A 50 1.10 -13.36 -11.60
N PHE A 51 1.81 -12.29 -11.18
CA PHE A 51 3.26 -12.26 -11.39
C PHE A 51 4.00 -13.30 -10.53
N VAL A 52 3.50 -13.64 -9.33
CA VAL A 52 4.12 -14.69 -8.50
C VAL A 52 3.93 -16.05 -9.15
N MET A 53 2.80 -16.30 -9.80
CA MET A 53 2.57 -17.53 -10.57
C MET A 53 3.48 -17.64 -11.80
N GLU A 54 3.92 -16.54 -12.37
CA GLU A 54 4.85 -16.46 -13.51
C GLU A 54 6.33 -16.63 -13.12
N LEU A 55 6.66 -16.50 -11.82
CA LEU A 55 8.02 -16.75 -11.35
C LEU A 55 8.43 -18.21 -11.55
N PRO A 56 9.72 -18.50 -11.81
CA PRO A 56 10.19 -19.85 -12.12
C PRO A 56 9.74 -20.93 -11.12
N ASP A 57 9.87 -20.64 -9.84
CA ASP A 57 9.51 -21.54 -8.74
C ASP A 57 8.34 -21.00 -7.90
N ARG A 58 7.56 -20.05 -8.45
CA ARG A 58 6.38 -19.45 -7.80
C ARG A 58 6.72 -18.96 -6.39
N LEU A 59 6.03 -19.48 -5.35
CA LEU A 59 6.29 -19.11 -3.96
C LEU A 59 7.69 -19.46 -3.46
N GLU A 60 8.34 -20.46 -4.07
CA GLU A 60 9.69 -20.90 -3.71
C GLU A 60 10.79 -20.12 -4.44
N THR A 61 10.43 -19.20 -5.33
CA THR A 61 11.40 -18.35 -6.02
C THR A 61 12.13 -17.47 -5.02
N ASN A 62 13.47 -17.55 -4.99
CA ASN A 62 14.31 -16.63 -4.22
C ASN A 62 14.34 -15.27 -4.91
N LEU A 63 14.05 -14.20 -4.16
CA LEU A 63 13.90 -12.84 -4.69
C LEU A 63 15.22 -12.09 -4.86
N GLY A 64 16.32 -12.66 -4.38
CA GLY A 64 17.62 -11.98 -4.37
C GLY A 64 17.69 -10.84 -3.37
N ASP A 65 18.81 -10.14 -3.37
CA ASP A 65 19.02 -9.02 -2.44
C ASP A 65 18.00 -7.91 -2.72
N ARG A 66 17.27 -7.51 -1.66
CA ARG A 66 16.21 -6.48 -1.71
C ARG A 66 15.13 -6.73 -2.78
N GLY A 67 14.96 -7.97 -3.22
CA GLY A 67 13.98 -8.31 -4.25
C GLY A 67 14.38 -7.81 -5.65
N VAL A 68 15.66 -7.85 -5.98
CA VAL A 68 16.23 -7.35 -7.26
C VAL A 68 15.59 -7.98 -8.49
N LEU A 69 15.03 -9.18 -8.38
CA LEU A 69 14.36 -9.89 -9.47
C LEU A 69 12.97 -9.33 -9.80
N LEU A 70 12.43 -8.47 -8.95
CA LEU A 70 11.10 -7.88 -9.12
C LEU A 70 11.18 -6.43 -9.61
N SER A 71 10.22 -6.01 -10.42
CA SER A 71 10.01 -4.59 -10.73
C SER A 71 9.63 -3.80 -9.47
N GLY A 72 9.70 -2.48 -9.50
CA GLY A 72 9.28 -1.62 -8.39
C GLY A 72 7.81 -1.88 -7.99
N GLY A 73 6.92 -1.98 -8.97
CA GLY A 73 5.51 -2.26 -8.74
C GLY A 73 5.24 -3.67 -8.20
N GLN A 74 5.99 -4.67 -8.65
CA GLN A 74 5.90 -6.03 -8.11
C GLN A 74 6.38 -6.09 -6.65
N ARG A 75 7.49 -5.40 -6.32
CA ARG A 75 7.95 -5.28 -4.92
C ARG A 75 6.90 -4.63 -4.03
N GLN A 76 6.28 -3.56 -4.51
CA GLN A 76 5.26 -2.83 -3.76
C GLN A 76 4.02 -3.69 -3.50
N ARG A 77 3.52 -4.41 -4.53
CA ARG A 77 2.39 -5.33 -4.37
C ARG A 77 2.71 -6.50 -3.45
N LEU A 78 3.92 -7.04 -3.49
CA LEU A 78 4.31 -8.11 -2.57
C LEU A 78 4.46 -7.59 -1.14
N ALA A 79 4.95 -6.37 -0.94
CA ALA A 79 5.00 -5.73 0.37
C ALA A 79 3.59 -5.46 0.93
N LEU A 80 2.65 -5.06 0.07
CA LEU A 80 1.24 -4.93 0.43
C LEU A 80 0.67 -6.30 0.85
N ALA A 81 0.89 -7.37 0.08
CA ALA A 81 0.48 -8.72 0.45
C ALA A 81 1.02 -9.13 1.82
N ARG A 82 2.31 -8.85 2.08
CA ARG A 82 2.98 -9.10 3.36
C ARG A 82 2.37 -8.29 4.52
N ALA A 83 1.91 -7.08 4.27
CA ALA A 83 1.28 -6.26 5.30
C ALA A 83 -0.13 -6.76 5.66
N ILE A 84 -0.91 -7.23 4.66
CA ILE A 84 -2.31 -7.62 4.85
C ILE A 84 -2.50 -9.09 5.26
N ILE A 85 -1.50 -9.97 5.07
CA ILE A 85 -1.61 -11.40 5.46
C ILE A 85 -1.92 -11.58 6.95
N ARG A 86 -1.52 -10.63 7.79
CA ARG A 86 -1.80 -10.59 9.22
C ARG A 86 -3.24 -10.18 9.55
N LYS A 87 -4.04 -9.81 8.56
CA LYS A 87 -5.41 -9.33 8.72
C LYS A 87 -5.47 -8.13 9.68
N PRO A 88 -4.70 -7.04 9.42
CA PRO A 88 -4.67 -5.88 10.28
C PRO A 88 -6.02 -5.16 10.31
N GLU A 89 -6.30 -4.39 11.38
CA GLU A 89 -7.46 -3.50 11.47
C GLU A 89 -7.18 -2.14 10.79
N ILE A 90 -5.90 -1.74 10.77
CA ILE A 90 -5.41 -0.49 10.17
C ILE A 90 -4.27 -0.81 9.20
N LEU A 91 -4.34 -0.28 7.99
CA LEU A 91 -3.28 -0.36 7.00
C LEU A 91 -2.74 1.05 6.74
N ILE A 92 -1.44 1.25 6.92
CA ILE A 92 -0.75 2.51 6.62
C ILE A 92 0.06 2.32 5.34
N LEU A 93 -0.19 3.17 4.35
CA LEU A 93 0.51 3.21 3.08
C LEU A 93 1.27 4.54 2.98
N ASP A 94 2.60 4.45 2.99
CA ASP A 94 3.48 5.62 2.95
C ASP A 94 4.00 5.81 1.52
N GLU A 95 3.42 6.76 0.78
CA GLU A 95 3.75 7.06 -0.62
C GLU A 95 3.84 5.82 -1.54
N ALA A 96 3.00 4.83 -1.29
CA ALA A 96 3.09 3.50 -1.91
C ALA A 96 3.02 3.50 -3.46
N THR A 97 2.71 4.63 -4.09
CA THR A 97 2.57 4.75 -5.55
C THR A 97 3.48 5.82 -6.19
N SER A 98 4.26 6.56 -5.41
CA SER A 98 4.96 7.77 -5.87
C SER A 98 5.97 7.55 -7.01
N SER A 99 6.60 6.37 -7.08
CA SER A 99 7.65 6.03 -8.07
C SER A 99 7.22 4.94 -9.07
N LEU A 100 5.93 4.64 -9.17
CA LEU A 100 5.43 3.54 -9.98
C LEU A 100 4.98 3.98 -11.38
N ASP A 101 5.06 3.06 -12.34
CA ASP A 101 4.41 3.19 -13.63
C ASP A 101 2.88 3.15 -13.49
N THR A 102 2.17 3.65 -14.50
CA THR A 102 0.71 3.80 -14.48
C THR A 102 -0.02 2.48 -14.24
N GLU A 103 0.46 1.37 -14.78
CA GLU A 103 -0.20 0.08 -14.62
C GLU A 103 -0.01 -0.45 -13.20
N SER A 104 1.19 -0.36 -12.64
CA SER A 104 1.46 -0.74 -11.24
C SER A 104 0.66 0.11 -10.26
N GLU A 105 0.55 1.42 -10.50
CA GLU A 105 -0.30 2.32 -9.71
C GLU A 105 -1.76 1.88 -9.74
N ARG A 106 -2.31 1.59 -10.93
CA ARG A 106 -3.69 1.13 -11.10
C ARG A 106 -3.97 -0.15 -10.32
N LEU A 107 -3.05 -1.12 -10.35
CA LEU A 107 -3.19 -2.38 -9.63
C LEU A 107 -3.17 -2.20 -8.11
N ILE A 108 -2.33 -1.29 -7.60
CA ILE A 108 -2.31 -0.95 -6.16
C ILE A 108 -3.60 -0.23 -5.76
N GLN A 109 -4.08 0.73 -6.57
CA GLN A 109 -5.35 1.42 -6.30
C GLN A 109 -6.52 0.42 -6.24
N GLN A 110 -6.60 -0.52 -7.16
CA GLN A 110 -7.60 -1.59 -7.11
C GLN A 110 -7.52 -2.44 -5.85
N SER A 111 -6.30 -2.68 -5.34
CA SER A 111 -6.12 -3.39 -4.08
C SER A 111 -6.63 -2.57 -2.89
N ILE A 112 -6.34 -1.26 -2.87
CA ILE A 112 -6.83 -0.31 -1.87
C ILE A 112 -8.37 -0.30 -1.87
N ASP A 113 -8.99 -0.17 -3.03
CA ASP A 113 -10.46 -0.13 -3.17
C ASP A 113 -11.14 -1.42 -2.65
N ARG A 114 -10.51 -2.59 -2.86
CA ARG A 114 -11.00 -3.87 -2.32
C ARG A 114 -10.84 -3.99 -0.79
N LEU A 115 -9.84 -3.33 -0.24
CA LEU A 115 -9.48 -3.41 1.18
C LEU A 115 -10.22 -2.34 2.01
N SER A 116 -10.58 -1.20 1.44
CA SER A 116 -11.21 -0.06 2.13
C SER A 116 -12.53 -0.43 2.82
N ASN A 117 -13.27 -1.40 2.25
CA ASN A 117 -14.50 -1.92 2.87
C ASN A 117 -14.26 -2.90 4.03
N LYS A 118 -13.00 -3.27 4.33
CA LYS A 118 -12.66 -4.32 5.30
C LYS A 118 -11.83 -3.82 6.48
N MET A 119 -11.13 -2.70 6.30
CA MET A 119 -10.22 -2.14 7.30
C MET A 119 -10.07 -0.64 7.12
N THR A 120 -9.57 0.05 8.14
CA THR A 120 -9.19 1.45 8.02
C THR A 120 -7.88 1.57 7.24
N ILE A 121 -7.86 2.39 6.19
CA ILE A 121 -6.64 2.64 5.40
C ILE A 121 -6.22 4.10 5.60
N VAL A 122 -5.00 4.31 6.06
CA VAL A 122 -4.36 5.62 6.16
C VAL A 122 -3.32 5.73 5.05
N ILE A 123 -3.46 6.71 4.17
CA ILE A 123 -2.58 6.89 3.02
C ILE A 123 -1.86 8.22 3.15
N ILE A 124 -0.54 8.18 3.15
CA ILE A 124 0.29 9.37 2.94
C ILE A 124 0.47 9.48 1.43
N ALA A 125 -0.16 10.48 0.83
CA ALA A 125 -0.28 10.57 -0.62
C ALA A 125 0.31 11.88 -1.14
N HIS A 126 1.03 11.77 -2.25
CA HIS A 126 1.48 12.87 -3.08
C HIS A 126 0.80 12.91 -4.45
N ARG A 127 -0.05 11.93 -4.77
CA ARG A 127 -0.78 11.86 -6.04
C ARG A 127 -2.27 12.11 -5.85
N LEU A 128 -2.81 12.92 -6.74
CA LEU A 128 -4.22 13.30 -6.74
C LEU A 128 -5.17 12.13 -6.89
N SER A 129 -4.81 11.16 -7.73
CA SER A 129 -5.59 9.95 -7.97
C SER A 129 -5.90 9.20 -6.67
N THR A 130 -4.95 9.17 -5.76
CA THR A 130 -5.09 8.50 -4.47
C THR A 130 -5.96 9.28 -3.50
N ILE A 131 -5.84 10.61 -3.49
CA ILE A 131 -6.58 11.50 -2.56
C ILE A 131 -8.06 11.58 -2.94
N ARG A 132 -8.37 11.59 -4.24
CA ARG A 132 -9.73 11.80 -4.75
C ARG A 132 -10.74 10.74 -4.27
N ASN A 133 -10.29 9.51 -4.09
CA ASN A 133 -11.13 8.38 -3.72
C ASN A 133 -11.14 8.10 -2.20
N SER A 134 -10.51 8.98 -1.39
CA SER A 134 -10.53 8.82 0.06
C SER A 134 -11.84 9.34 0.67
N ASP A 135 -12.29 8.70 1.76
CA ASP A 135 -13.47 9.13 2.50
C ASP A 135 -13.24 10.47 3.20
N TYR A 136 -12.01 10.72 3.66
CA TYR A 136 -11.64 11.93 4.39
C TYR A 136 -10.17 12.29 4.16
N VAL A 137 -9.87 13.57 4.09
CA VAL A 137 -8.54 14.12 3.83
C VAL A 137 -8.10 15.03 4.98
N TYR A 138 -6.88 14.83 5.43
CA TYR A 138 -6.18 15.73 6.34
C TYR A 138 -5.00 16.38 5.61
N VAL A 139 -5.02 17.70 5.48
CA VAL A 139 -3.88 18.44 4.91
C VAL A 139 -2.95 18.84 6.04
N MET A 140 -1.68 18.43 5.93
CA MET A 140 -0.66 18.65 6.94
C MET A 140 0.25 19.82 6.56
N GLY A 141 0.53 20.70 7.49
CA GLY A 141 1.50 21.77 7.32
C GLY A 141 2.26 22.04 8.61
N LYS A 142 3.60 22.09 8.56
CA LYS A 142 4.49 22.35 9.71
C LYS A 142 4.18 21.47 10.94
N GLY A 143 3.85 20.20 10.70
CA GLY A 143 3.56 19.22 11.76
C GLY A 143 2.16 19.32 12.37
N MET A 144 1.27 20.12 11.81
CA MET A 144 -0.11 20.29 12.27
C MET A 144 -1.10 20.01 11.14
N VAL A 145 -2.31 19.61 11.49
CA VAL A 145 -3.44 19.59 10.55
C VAL A 145 -3.86 21.05 10.32
N ILE A 146 -3.74 21.51 9.09
CA ILE A 146 -4.09 22.87 8.69
C ILE A 146 -5.45 22.96 8.00
N GLU A 147 -5.91 21.85 7.43
CA GLU A 147 -7.20 21.73 6.78
C GLU A 147 -7.65 20.27 6.82
N ASP A 148 -8.95 20.01 6.92
CA ASP A 148 -9.54 18.69 6.88
C ASP A 148 -10.96 18.71 6.32
N GLY A 149 -11.41 17.58 5.77
CA GLY A 149 -12.73 17.41 5.18
C GLY A 149 -12.76 16.31 4.09
N THR A 150 -13.90 16.15 3.45
CA THR A 150 -13.99 15.32 2.24
C THR A 150 -13.29 16.01 1.07
N TYR A 151 -12.82 15.23 0.10
CA TYR A 151 -12.18 15.78 -1.11
C TYR A 151 -13.07 16.85 -1.78
N ASN A 152 -14.36 16.58 -1.93
CA ASN A 152 -15.29 17.49 -2.60
C ASN A 152 -15.50 18.79 -1.82
N GLU A 153 -15.61 18.74 -0.49
CA GLU A 153 -15.74 19.93 0.35
C GLU A 153 -14.49 20.82 0.23
N LEU A 154 -13.30 20.21 0.29
CA LEU A 154 -12.04 20.93 0.21
C LEU A 154 -11.85 21.56 -1.19
N MET A 155 -12.21 20.87 -2.25
CA MET A 155 -12.10 21.40 -3.62
C MET A 155 -13.09 22.53 -3.92
N GLN A 156 -14.18 22.68 -3.18
CA GLN A 156 -15.15 23.76 -3.33
C GLN A 156 -14.74 25.05 -2.59
N LYS A 157 -13.82 24.98 -1.65
CA LYS A 157 -13.33 26.15 -0.91
C LYS A 157 -12.32 26.91 -1.78
N GLN A 158 -12.55 28.22 -1.98
CA GLN A 158 -11.70 29.08 -2.82
C GLN A 158 -10.24 29.18 -2.33
N ASP A 159 -10.03 29.19 -1.00
CA ASP A 159 -8.71 29.32 -0.37
C ASP A 159 -8.20 27.99 0.20
N SER A 160 -8.68 26.84 -0.29
CA SER A 160 -8.24 25.53 0.17
C SER A 160 -6.78 25.26 -0.18
N HIS A 161 -6.00 24.85 0.79
CA HIS A 161 -4.64 24.36 0.56
C HIS A 161 -4.63 23.12 -0.35
N LEU A 162 -5.61 22.22 -0.20
CA LEU A 162 -5.74 21.08 -1.10
C LEU A 162 -5.97 21.56 -2.54
N ASN A 163 -6.84 22.52 -2.76
CA ASN A 163 -7.13 23.06 -4.10
C ASN A 163 -5.88 23.69 -4.75
N GLN A 164 -5.07 24.41 -3.97
CA GLN A 164 -3.80 24.96 -4.44
C GLN A 164 -2.80 23.87 -4.82
N MET A 165 -2.62 22.84 -3.97
CA MET A 165 -1.73 21.69 -4.24
C MET A 165 -2.17 20.93 -5.49
N VAL A 166 -3.47 20.77 -5.72
CA VAL A 166 -4.05 20.15 -6.90
C VAL A 166 -3.73 20.97 -8.15
N GLY A 167 -3.88 22.28 -8.09
CA GLY A 167 -3.57 23.18 -9.20
C GLY A 167 -2.10 23.14 -9.62
N GLU A 168 -1.19 23.01 -8.65
CA GLU A 168 0.26 22.91 -8.90
C GLU A 168 0.68 21.56 -9.54
N GLN A 169 -0.06 20.49 -9.30
CA GLN A 169 0.21 19.17 -9.91
C GLN A 169 -0.40 19.00 -11.31
N ALA A 170 -1.33 19.86 -11.70
CA ALA A 170 -1.98 19.82 -13.00
C ALA A 170 -1.25 20.61 -14.11
N LEU A 171 -0.15 21.30 -13.76
CA LEU A 171 0.74 22.03 -14.66
C LEU A 171 1.97 21.20 -14.99
#